data_68feefdd3e3121ff4b7d31e1200e1140
#
_entry.id   68feefdd3e3121ff4b7d31e1200e1140
#
_cell.length_a   1.000
_cell.length_b   1.000
_cell.length_c   1.000
_cell.angle_alpha   90.00
_cell.angle_beta   90.00
_cell.angle_gamma   90.00
#
_symmetry.space_group_name_H-M   'P 1'
#
loop_
_entity.id
_entity.type
_entity.pdbx_description
1 polymer ?
#
loop_
_entity_poly.entity_id
_entity_poly.type
_entity_poly.pdbx_seq_one_letter_code
_entity_poly.pdbx_strand_id
1 'polypeptide(L)'
;VPIASQEENAGANPIYPCCRFRGNLVALDARTGSELWRTYTSPEPKPTRISKTGVQFYGPSGASIWASPTIDLRRKLLYVMTGNGYSDPDIKTADAIVALDLNTGKVRWSQQATPDMFNWDCGSRAGGGNCPENHGPDEDFGSSGVLLDVGHGRTVLVAGQKTGVVHAFDPDHAGKIVWQTRIGKGSTLGGILWGIAGHDGVAYVPLSDMDRRQPESGGGLFALDAATGKILWTTPPPKPSCLGQPGCTAAQLAPPSLIDGVIFAGSMDGHLRGYEMATGRIIWDFDATQSFPTTDGVQANGGSFSATGPTIAGGMLYVNSGYGGQGMSGNVLLAFSAK
;
A
#
# COMPACT_ATOMS: atom_id res chain seq x y z
N VAL A 1 4.20 15.84 -0.60
CA VAL A 1 4.96 14.81 -1.34
C VAL A 1 5.58 13.85 -0.33
N PRO A 2 5.17 12.57 -0.31
CA PRO A 2 5.81 11.55 0.51
C PRO A 2 7.15 11.13 -0.10
N ILE A 3 8.11 10.77 0.74
CA ILE A 3 9.43 10.31 0.33
C ILE A 3 9.70 8.92 0.92
N ALA A 4 9.97 7.97 0.04
CA ALA A 4 10.33 6.60 0.35
C ALA A 4 11.73 6.28 -0.18
N SER A 5 12.27 5.16 0.28
CA SER A 5 13.55 4.60 -0.17
C SER A 5 13.44 3.07 -0.18
N GLN A 6 14.33 2.48 -0.93
CA GLN A 6 14.62 1.04 -0.89
C GLN A 6 16.01 0.78 -0.30
N GLU A 7 16.45 1.59 0.66
CA GLU A 7 17.76 1.40 1.29
C GLU A 7 17.88 0.03 1.98
N GLU A 8 16.75 -0.54 2.45
CA GLU A 8 16.73 -1.91 2.95
C GLU A 8 17.20 -2.95 1.92
N ASN A 9 17.00 -2.68 0.61
CA ASN A 9 17.51 -3.54 -0.46
C ASN A 9 19.04 -3.41 -0.59
N ALA A 10 19.57 -2.20 -0.43
CA ALA A 10 21.03 -1.99 -0.37
C ALA A 10 21.63 -2.67 0.87
N GLY A 11 20.87 -2.81 1.93
CA GLY A 11 21.19 -3.57 3.11
C GLY A 11 21.54 -5.03 2.84
N ALA A 12 21.04 -5.63 1.74
CA ALA A 12 21.44 -6.98 1.33
C ALA A 12 22.95 -7.10 0.97
N ASN A 13 23.65 -5.98 0.78
CA ASN A 13 25.08 -5.96 0.60
C ASN A 13 25.80 -5.86 1.96
N PRO A 14 26.56 -6.90 2.40
CA PRO A 14 27.14 -6.95 3.74
C PRO A 14 28.26 -5.93 4.00
N ILE A 15 28.71 -5.23 2.96
CA ILE A 15 29.71 -4.14 3.08
C ILE A 15 29.08 -2.74 2.97
N TYR A 16 27.76 -2.66 2.81
CA TYR A 16 27.04 -1.39 2.77
C TYR A 16 26.88 -0.81 4.18
N PRO A 17 27.24 0.46 4.43
CA PRO A 17 27.07 1.08 5.74
C PRO A 17 25.63 1.47 6.02
N CYS A 18 24.78 0.49 6.20
CA CYS A 18 23.35 0.63 6.42
C CYS A 18 23.01 1.11 7.84
N CYS A 19 21.95 1.81 8.11
CA CYS A 19 21.06 2.47 7.16
C CYS A 19 20.87 3.92 7.62
N ARG A 20 20.71 4.85 6.70
CA ARG A 20 20.66 6.29 7.02
C ARG A 20 19.40 6.97 6.51
N PHE A 21 18.60 6.29 5.70
CA PHE A 21 17.38 6.86 5.19
C PHE A 21 16.40 7.18 6.31
N ARG A 22 15.72 8.31 6.13
CA ARG A 22 14.63 8.76 6.98
C ARG A 22 13.41 8.98 6.13
N GLY A 23 12.35 8.23 6.37
CA GLY A 23 11.05 8.52 5.78
C GLY A 23 10.69 9.97 6.06
N ASN A 24 10.12 10.67 5.08
CA ASN A 24 9.70 12.04 5.31
C ASN A 24 8.56 12.47 4.40
N LEU A 25 7.86 13.52 4.83
CA LEU A 25 6.81 14.18 4.09
C LEU A 25 7.18 15.64 3.89
N VAL A 26 7.03 16.12 2.66
CA VAL A 26 7.32 17.50 2.27
C VAL A 26 6.06 18.17 1.76
N ALA A 27 5.73 19.34 2.30
CA ALA A 27 4.73 20.23 1.71
C ALA A 27 5.42 21.25 0.81
N LEU A 28 4.92 21.37 -0.39
CA LEU A 28 5.39 22.34 -1.37
C LEU A 28 4.28 23.34 -1.71
N ASP A 29 4.63 24.57 -1.91
CA ASP A 29 3.73 25.54 -2.53
C ASP A 29 3.46 25.10 -3.98
N ALA A 30 2.20 24.85 -4.32
CA ALA A 30 1.82 24.27 -5.61
C ALA A 30 2.11 25.20 -6.81
N ARG A 31 2.27 26.50 -6.57
CA ARG A 31 2.53 27.50 -7.62
C ARG A 31 4.01 27.73 -7.84
N THR A 32 4.81 27.69 -6.77
CA THR A 32 6.25 28.06 -6.81
C THR A 32 7.18 26.86 -6.68
N GLY A 33 6.69 25.72 -6.14
CA GLY A 33 7.51 24.57 -5.80
C GLY A 33 8.35 24.76 -4.53
N SER A 34 8.23 25.90 -3.85
CA SER A 34 8.99 26.17 -2.63
C SER A 34 8.57 25.25 -1.49
N GLU A 35 9.52 24.75 -0.73
CA GLU A 35 9.25 23.93 0.45
C GLU A 35 8.64 24.81 1.55
N LEU A 36 7.44 24.42 2.02
CA LEU A 36 6.74 25.07 3.12
C LEU A 36 7.12 24.46 4.46
N TRP A 37 7.20 23.13 4.52
CA TRP A 37 7.68 22.38 5.66
C TRP A 37 8.09 20.97 5.24
N ARG A 38 8.97 20.36 6.06
CA ARG A 38 9.39 18.96 5.97
C ARG A 38 9.32 18.31 7.33
N THR A 39 8.78 17.09 7.38
CA THR A 39 8.71 16.30 8.60
C THR A 39 9.30 14.92 8.35
N TYR A 40 10.26 14.54 9.18
CA TYR A 40 10.87 13.22 9.17
C TYR A 40 10.09 12.27 10.08
N THR A 41 9.93 11.02 9.64
CA THR A 41 9.27 9.95 10.40
C THR A 41 10.23 9.24 11.36
N SER A 42 11.54 9.41 11.20
CA SER A 42 12.54 8.87 12.12
C SER A 42 13.50 9.95 12.60
N PRO A 43 14.11 9.79 13.79
CA PRO A 43 15.22 10.61 14.22
C PRO A 43 16.41 10.58 13.25
N GLU A 44 17.36 11.46 13.41
CA GLU A 44 18.60 11.43 12.62
C GLU A 44 19.42 10.19 12.98
N PRO A 45 19.80 9.34 12.01
CA PRO A 45 20.58 8.15 12.26
C PRO A 45 21.98 8.49 12.79
N LYS A 46 22.39 7.78 13.82
CA LYS A 46 23.72 7.90 14.44
C LYS A 46 24.50 6.60 14.28
N PRO A 47 25.84 6.62 14.37
CA PRO A 47 26.62 5.39 14.43
C PRO A 47 26.12 4.51 15.58
N THR A 48 25.85 3.22 15.29
CA THR A 48 25.42 2.23 16.28
C THR A 48 26.52 1.19 16.53
N ARG A 49 26.58 0.15 15.72
CA ARG A 49 27.54 -0.96 15.88
C ARG A 49 28.46 -1.10 14.67
N ILE A 50 29.51 -1.84 14.82
CA ILE A 50 30.31 -2.32 13.69
C ILE A 50 29.82 -3.72 13.32
N SER A 51 29.59 -3.95 12.03
CA SER A 51 29.19 -5.25 11.52
C SER A 51 30.29 -6.30 11.65
N LYS A 52 29.95 -7.57 11.46
CA LYS A 52 30.93 -8.67 11.41
C LYS A 52 31.95 -8.52 10.27
N THR A 53 31.59 -7.74 9.25
CA THR A 53 32.46 -7.42 8.10
C THR A 53 33.29 -6.14 8.29
N GLY A 54 33.22 -5.51 9.49
CA GLY A 54 33.98 -4.29 9.82
C GLY A 54 33.35 -2.99 9.34
N VAL A 55 32.06 -3.02 8.91
CA VAL A 55 31.34 -1.85 8.39
C VAL A 55 30.56 -1.15 9.50
N GLN A 56 30.64 0.19 9.56
CA GLN A 56 29.85 0.99 10.51
C GLN A 56 28.37 1.00 10.15
N PHE A 57 27.54 0.64 11.11
CA PHE A 57 26.07 0.77 11.03
C PHE A 57 25.57 2.08 11.62
N TYR A 58 24.41 2.48 11.13
CA TYR A 58 23.71 3.68 11.55
C TYR A 58 22.25 3.35 11.86
N GLY A 59 21.64 4.11 12.77
CA GLY A 59 20.23 3.98 13.11
C GLY A 59 19.78 4.99 14.17
N PRO A 60 18.48 5.07 14.41
CA PRO A 60 17.41 4.37 13.69
C PRO A 60 17.22 4.93 12.26
N SER A 61 16.72 4.10 11.36
CA SER A 61 16.40 4.49 9.98
C SER A 61 15.13 3.80 9.48
N GLY A 62 14.63 4.22 8.32
CA GLY A 62 13.43 3.65 7.72
C GLY A 62 12.17 4.50 7.92
N ALA A 63 11.06 3.86 8.24
CA ALA A 63 9.71 4.44 8.32
C ALA A 63 9.34 5.22 7.05
N SER A 64 9.59 4.62 5.90
CA SER A 64 9.28 5.16 4.56
C SER A 64 7.80 5.48 4.43
N ILE A 65 7.48 6.55 3.69
CA ILE A 65 6.10 6.87 3.30
C ILE A 65 5.99 6.63 1.79
N TRP A 66 5.39 5.51 1.40
CA TRP A 66 5.26 5.11 0.00
C TRP A 66 3.80 4.97 -0.47
N ALA A 67 2.84 5.29 0.41
CA ALA A 67 1.44 5.46 0.10
C ALA A 67 1.05 6.95 0.06
N SER A 68 -0.06 7.27 -0.60
CA SER A 68 -0.58 8.63 -0.65
C SER A 68 -1.11 9.07 0.72
N PRO A 69 -0.82 10.29 1.17
CA PRO A 69 -1.38 10.82 2.41
C PRO A 69 -2.90 11.01 2.33
N THR A 70 -3.56 10.85 3.47
CA THR A 70 -5.00 11.13 3.62
C THR A 70 -5.20 12.47 4.30
N ILE A 71 -5.97 13.37 3.69
CA ILE A 71 -6.19 14.73 4.19
C ILE A 71 -7.51 14.80 4.95
N ASP A 72 -7.47 15.27 6.20
CA ASP A 72 -8.62 15.57 7.04
C ASP A 72 -8.75 17.08 7.24
N LEU A 73 -9.56 17.70 6.40
CA LEU A 73 -9.79 19.15 6.47
C LEU A 73 -10.54 19.56 7.75
N ARG A 74 -11.42 18.70 8.27
CA ARG A 74 -12.19 18.96 9.50
C ARG A 74 -11.28 19.11 10.71
N ARG A 75 -10.29 18.20 10.84
CA ARG A 75 -9.33 18.21 11.95
C ARG A 75 -8.07 19.00 11.65
N LYS A 76 -7.89 19.46 10.40
CA LYS A 76 -6.64 20.06 9.89
C LYS A 76 -5.45 19.12 10.10
N LEU A 77 -5.67 17.83 9.85
CA LEU A 77 -4.67 16.78 9.95
C LEU A 77 -4.39 16.15 8.59
N LEU A 78 -3.22 15.57 8.51
CA LEU A 78 -2.78 14.76 7.41
C LEU A 78 -2.27 13.44 7.99
N TYR A 79 -2.79 12.32 7.50
CA TYR A 79 -2.37 10.99 7.94
C TYR A 79 -1.46 10.38 6.91
N VAL A 80 -0.32 9.87 7.36
CA VAL A 80 0.58 9.06 6.56
C VAL A 80 0.72 7.68 7.16
N MET A 81 0.85 6.71 6.30
CA MET A 81 1.10 5.31 6.60
C MET A 81 2.58 5.05 6.35
N THR A 82 3.25 4.42 7.30
CA THR A 82 4.69 4.20 7.24
C THR A 82 5.03 2.73 7.10
N GLY A 83 6.15 2.48 6.48
CA GLY A 83 6.75 1.16 6.41
C GLY A 83 7.73 0.89 7.54
N ASN A 84 8.47 -0.18 7.41
CA ASN A 84 9.39 -0.74 8.39
C ASN A 84 10.46 0.23 8.89
N GLY A 85 10.98 -0.04 10.09
CA GLY A 85 12.33 0.34 10.46
C GLY A 85 13.36 -0.53 9.73
N TYR A 86 14.49 0.07 9.29
CA TYR A 86 15.54 -0.66 8.56
C TYR A 86 16.73 -1.04 9.44
N SER A 87 16.92 -0.35 10.54
CA SER A 87 18.04 -0.55 11.48
C SER A 87 17.68 -0.12 12.88
N ASP A 88 18.34 -0.78 13.85
CA ASP A 88 18.18 -0.50 15.28
C ASP A 88 18.56 0.95 15.65
N PRO A 89 17.94 1.50 16.72
CA PRO A 89 16.83 0.96 17.51
C PRO A 89 15.46 1.12 16.85
N ASP A 90 14.47 0.36 17.34
CA ASP A 90 13.05 0.49 16.94
C ASP A 90 12.53 1.93 17.10
N ILE A 91 11.64 2.32 16.20
CA ILE A 91 10.98 3.62 16.19
C ILE A 91 9.45 3.46 16.15
N LYS A 92 8.75 4.20 17.03
CA LYS A 92 7.29 4.11 17.15
C LYS A 92 6.50 4.71 15.99
N THR A 93 7.22 5.21 15.01
CA THR A 93 6.68 5.74 13.74
C THR A 93 6.91 4.81 12.56
N ALA A 94 7.53 3.64 12.75
CA ALA A 94 7.57 2.56 11.78
C ALA A 94 6.30 1.70 11.91
N ASP A 95 5.81 1.16 10.79
CA ASP A 95 4.60 0.34 10.72
C ASP A 95 3.42 0.96 11.47
N ALA A 96 3.24 2.24 11.21
CA ALA A 96 2.39 3.13 11.99
C ALA A 96 1.52 4.03 11.12
N ILE A 97 0.46 4.53 11.73
CA ILE A 97 -0.22 5.72 11.26
C ILE A 97 0.38 6.92 11.99
N VAL A 98 0.84 7.91 11.23
CA VAL A 98 1.36 9.15 11.78
C VAL A 98 0.47 10.32 11.35
N ALA A 99 -0.07 11.04 12.31
CA ALA A 99 -0.88 12.23 12.06
C ALA A 99 -0.04 13.50 12.21
N LEU A 100 -0.09 14.32 11.17
CA LEU A 100 0.62 15.58 11.12
C LEU A 100 -0.38 16.76 11.04
N ASP A 101 -0.02 17.86 11.62
CA ASP A 101 -0.72 19.12 11.41
C ASP A 101 -0.59 19.55 9.95
N LEU A 102 -1.70 19.79 9.28
CA LEU A 102 -1.74 20.04 7.84
C LEU A 102 -0.95 21.31 7.45
N ASN A 103 -0.93 22.33 8.32
CA ASN A 103 -0.32 23.62 8.02
C ASN A 103 1.18 23.67 8.36
N THR A 104 1.59 22.95 9.41
CA THR A 104 2.94 23.06 9.98
C THR A 104 3.79 21.82 9.85
N GLY A 105 3.19 20.70 9.44
CA GLY A 105 3.85 19.39 9.40
C GLY A 105 4.18 18.78 10.77
N LYS A 106 3.87 19.45 11.89
CA LYS A 106 4.18 18.92 13.22
C LYS A 106 3.42 17.63 13.48
N VAL A 107 4.12 16.59 13.93
CA VAL A 107 3.50 15.33 14.37
C VAL A 107 2.59 15.63 15.56
N ARG A 108 1.34 15.21 15.46
CA ARG A 108 0.32 15.32 16.51
C ARG A 108 0.23 14.06 17.33
N TRP A 109 0.29 12.91 16.66
CA TRP A 109 0.32 11.59 17.27
C TRP A 109 0.86 10.56 16.27
N SER A 110 1.28 9.41 16.79
CA SER A 110 1.56 8.21 16.00
C SER A 110 0.98 6.98 16.70
N GLN A 111 0.45 6.05 15.93
CA GLN A 111 -0.06 4.78 16.42
C GLN A 111 0.60 3.65 15.62
N GLN A 112 1.57 2.98 16.23
CA GLN A 112 2.21 1.79 15.69
C GLN A 112 1.25 0.60 15.81
N ALA A 113 1.10 -0.21 14.76
CA ALA A 113 0.27 -1.41 14.77
C ALA A 113 1.10 -2.67 15.03
N THR A 114 2.23 -2.79 14.36
CA THR A 114 3.18 -3.90 14.52
C THR A 114 4.59 -3.33 14.73
N PRO A 115 5.24 -3.64 15.85
CA PRO A 115 6.61 -3.20 16.09
C PRO A 115 7.59 -4.19 15.45
N ASP A 116 7.95 -3.97 14.22
CA ASP A 116 8.95 -4.77 13.53
C ASP A 116 10.04 -3.93 12.86
N MET A 117 11.10 -4.57 12.45
CA MET A 117 12.15 -4.04 11.61
C MET A 117 12.48 -5.05 10.53
N PHE A 118 12.62 -4.60 9.31
CA PHE A 118 12.90 -5.46 8.17
C PHE A 118 14.09 -4.95 7.35
N ASN A 119 14.95 -5.90 6.96
CA ASN A 119 16.02 -5.65 6.01
C ASN A 119 16.24 -6.92 5.19
N TRP A 120 16.39 -6.78 3.88
CA TRP A 120 16.56 -7.90 2.96
C TRP A 120 17.78 -8.76 3.25
N ASP A 121 18.79 -8.24 3.97
CA ASP A 121 19.94 -9.02 4.41
C ASP A 121 19.59 -10.11 5.43
N CYS A 122 18.51 -9.96 6.18
CA CYS A 122 18.07 -10.94 7.17
C CYS A 122 17.72 -12.30 6.55
N GLY A 123 17.27 -12.31 5.31
CA GLY A 123 16.98 -13.53 4.54
C GLY A 123 18.12 -13.97 3.62
N SER A 124 19.25 -13.26 3.60
CA SER A 124 20.31 -13.54 2.66
C SER A 124 21.17 -14.73 3.10
N ARG A 125 21.66 -15.51 2.11
CA ARG A 125 22.65 -16.58 2.34
C ARG A 125 24.04 -16.04 2.74
N ALA A 126 24.26 -14.75 2.61
CA ALA A 126 25.54 -14.09 2.87
C ALA A 126 25.80 -13.80 4.36
N GLY A 127 24.86 -14.09 5.24
CA GLY A 127 25.11 -14.15 6.67
C GLY A 127 24.64 -12.95 7.49
N GLY A 128 23.76 -12.10 6.96
CA GLY A 128 23.03 -11.13 7.76
C GLY A 128 23.88 -10.03 8.40
N GLY A 129 24.87 -9.50 7.68
CA GLY A 129 25.74 -8.45 8.21
C GLY A 129 24.99 -7.16 8.60
N ASN A 130 23.97 -6.81 7.82
CA ASN A 130 23.14 -5.62 7.98
C ASN A 130 21.81 -5.90 8.68
N CYS A 131 21.50 -7.15 9.03
CA CYS A 131 20.24 -7.49 9.69
C CYS A 131 20.13 -6.81 11.05
N PRO A 132 19.04 -6.10 11.36
CA PRO A 132 18.80 -5.58 12.70
C PRO A 132 18.68 -6.71 13.72
N GLU A 133 18.93 -6.41 15.00
CA GLU A 133 18.93 -7.42 16.08
C GLU A 133 17.53 -8.00 16.31
N ASN A 134 16.49 -7.15 16.18
CA ASN A 134 15.09 -7.51 16.36
C ASN A 134 14.34 -7.49 15.03
N HIS A 135 14.86 -8.22 14.02
CA HIS A 135 14.17 -8.27 12.74
C HIS A 135 12.84 -9.04 12.82
N GLY A 136 11.87 -8.53 12.10
CA GLY A 136 10.57 -9.15 11.90
C GLY A 136 10.25 -9.42 10.44
N PRO A 137 9.02 -9.82 10.15
CA PRO A 137 8.52 -9.89 8.79
C PRO A 137 8.36 -8.47 8.21
N ASP A 138 8.19 -8.40 6.89
CA ASP A 138 7.94 -7.16 6.17
C ASP A 138 6.45 -6.78 6.26
N GLU A 139 6.08 -5.98 7.25
CA GLU A 139 4.68 -5.71 7.63
C GLU A 139 4.21 -4.27 7.38
N ASP A 140 4.80 -3.57 6.42
CA ASP A 140 4.46 -2.18 6.07
C ASP A 140 2.96 -1.88 5.99
N PHE A 141 2.61 -0.64 6.35
CA PHE A 141 1.41 0.00 5.83
C PHE A 141 1.69 0.57 4.43
N GLY A 142 1.54 -0.25 3.40
CA GLY A 142 1.71 0.16 2.01
C GLY A 142 0.44 0.75 1.37
N SER A 143 -0.67 0.71 2.09
CA SER A 143 -1.97 1.17 1.64
C SER A 143 -2.26 2.56 2.17
N SER A 144 -2.76 3.45 1.29
CA SER A 144 -3.39 4.70 1.74
C SER A 144 -4.62 4.39 2.58
N GLY A 145 -4.83 5.12 3.67
CA GLY A 145 -6.04 5.01 4.47
C GLY A 145 -7.20 5.81 3.90
N VAL A 146 -8.41 5.46 4.30
CA VAL A 146 -9.63 6.21 3.98
C VAL A 146 -10.35 6.64 5.25
N LEU A 147 -10.84 7.89 5.26
CA LEU A 147 -11.70 8.41 6.32
C LEU A 147 -13.14 8.06 5.99
N LEU A 148 -13.81 7.36 6.89
CA LEU A 148 -15.19 6.94 6.73
C LEU A 148 -16.06 7.44 7.87
N ASP A 149 -17.22 8.01 7.52
CA ASP A 149 -18.25 8.32 8.50
C ASP A 149 -18.90 7.02 8.99
N VAL A 150 -19.00 6.88 10.30
CA VAL A 150 -19.61 5.70 10.95
C VAL A 150 -20.86 6.09 11.74
N GLY A 151 -21.44 7.24 11.40
CA GLY A 151 -22.64 7.77 12.05
C GLY A 151 -22.36 8.53 13.36
N HIS A 152 -23.37 9.21 13.84
CA HIS A 152 -23.31 10.01 15.08
C HIS A 152 -22.19 11.06 15.11
N GLY A 153 -21.82 11.61 13.95
CA GLY A 153 -20.74 12.60 13.80
C GLY A 153 -19.32 12.03 13.99
N ARG A 154 -19.17 10.71 14.07
CA ARG A 154 -17.88 10.04 14.21
C ARG A 154 -17.34 9.59 12.85
N THR A 155 -16.04 9.66 12.72
CA THR A 155 -15.30 9.09 11.58
C THR A 155 -14.21 8.16 12.09
N VAL A 156 -13.89 7.15 11.31
CA VAL A 156 -12.70 6.30 11.51
C VAL A 156 -11.76 6.40 10.31
N LEU A 157 -10.49 6.25 10.56
CA LEU A 157 -9.48 6.09 9.51
C LEU A 157 -9.24 4.58 9.35
N VAL A 158 -9.63 4.04 8.20
CA VAL A 158 -9.41 2.62 7.89
C VAL A 158 -8.16 2.48 7.02
N ALA A 159 -7.27 1.57 7.37
CA ALA A 159 -6.06 1.29 6.60
C ALA A 159 -5.75 -0.22 6.58
N GLY A 160 -5.21 -0.68 5.45
CA GLY A 160 -4.76 -2.05 5.27
C GLY A 160 -3.25 -2.18 5.43
N GLN A 161 -2.79 -3.34 5.88
CA GLN A 161 -1.40 -3.65 6.14
C GLN A 161 -0.96 -4.94 5.42
N LYS A 162 0.32 -5.09 5.12
CA LYS A 162 0.92 -6.31 4.54
C LYS A 162 0.67 -7.56 5.38
N THR A 163 0.39 -7.41 6.67
CA THR A 163 -0.03 -8.50 7.56
C THR A 163 -1.31 -9.23 7.13
N GLY A 164 -2.07 -8.66 6.17
CA GLY A 164 -3.42 -9.12 5.84
C GLY A 164 -4.48 -8.67 6.83
N VAL A 165 -4.16 -7.71 7.70
CA VAL A 165 -5.08 -7.11 8.66
C VAL A 165 -5.53 -5.73 8.18
N VAL A 166 -6.81 -5.49 8.26
CA VAL A 166 -7.43 -4.17 8.13
C VAL A 166 -7.62 -3.59 9.52
N HIS A 167 -7.21 -2.35 9.71
CA HIS A 167 -7.28 -1.64 10.98
C HIS A 167 -8.20 -0.43 10.86
N ALA A 168 -8.94 -0.10 11.90
CA ALA A 168 -9.57 1.21 12.03
C ALA A 168 -9.01 1.95 13.23
N PHE A 169 -8.72 3.22 13.00
CA PHE A 169 -8.15 4.13 13.98
C PHE A 169 -9.14 5.26 14.27
N ASP A 170 -9.19 5.69 15.53
CA ASP A 170 -10.00 6.83 15.95
C ASP A 170 -9.16 8.13 15.91
N PRO A 171 -9.40 9.03 14.93
CA PRO A 171 -8.63 10.26 14.81
C PRO A 171 -8.83 11.24 15.97
N ASP A 172 -9.95 11.16 16.66
CA ASP A 172 -10.29 12.05 17.79
C ASP A 172 -9.65 11.59 19.10
N HIS A 173 -9.16 10.33 19.14
CA HIS A 173 -8.50 9.73 20.32
C HIS A 173 -7.06 9.29 19.99
N ALA A 174 -6.28 10.18 19.38
CA ALA A 174 -4.85 9.99 19.04
C ALA A 174 -4.56 8.70 18.27
N GLY A 175 -5.45 8.31 17.37
CA GLY A 175 -5.29 7.12 16.55
C GLY A 175 -5.48 5.81 17.28
N LYS A 176 -6.16 5.80 18.44
CA LYS A 176 -6.50 4.55 19.14
C LYS A 176 -7.15 3.56 18.17
N ILE A 177 -6.67 2.32 18.17
CA ILE A 177 -7.25 1.25 17.34
C ILE A 177 -8.65 0.95 17.86
N VAL A 178 -9.64 1.03 16.97
CA VAL A 178 -11.07 0.75 17.24
C VAL A 178 -11.35 -0.73 17.03
N TRP A 179 -10.89 -1.27 15.90
CA TRP A 179 -10.98 -2.68 15.56
C TRP A 179 -9.86 -3.09 14.60
N GLN A 180 -9.65 -4.40 14.52
CA GLN A 180 -8.72 -5.05 13.61
C GLN A 180 -9.40 -6.30 13.04
N THR A 181 -9.37 -6.47 11.73
CA THR A 181 -9.96 -7.63 11.05
C THR A 181 -8.95 -8.24 10.10
N ARG A 182 -8.59 -9.50 10.32
CA ARG A 182 -7.74 -10.25 9.42
C ARG A 182 -8.56 -10.77 8.24
N ILE A 183 -8.11 -10.47 7.02
CA ILE A 183 -8.72 -10.93 5.78
C ILE A 183 -7.77 -11.81 4.94
N GLY A 184 -6.49 -11.84 5.28
CA GLY A 184 -5.46 -12.58 4.55
C GLY A 184 -4.36 -13.12 5.46
N LYS A 185 -3.43 -13.87 4.86
CA LYS A 185 -2.26 -14.44 5.54
C LYS A 185 -1.17 -13.41 5.78
N GLY A 186 -1.00 -12.50 4.78
CA GLY A 186 0.08 -11.53 4.77
C GLY A 186 1.42 -12.11 4.30
N SER A 187 2.24 -11.27 3.76
CA SER A 187 3.66 -11.49 3.41
C SER A 187 4.24 -10.20 2.85
N THR A 188 5.51 -10.19 2.47
CA THR A 188 6.19 -9.05 1.79
C THR A 188 5.41 -8.52 0.58
N LEU A 189 4.77 -9.39 -0.20
CA LEU A 189 3.89 -9.05 -1.32
C LEU A 189 2.43 -9.49 -1.07
N GLY A 190 2.11 -9.79 0.17
CA GLY A 190 0.79 -10.21 0.62
C GLY A 190 0.00 -9.11 1.30
N GLY A 191 -1.11 -9.49 1.90
CA GLY A 191 -1.99 -8.58 2.61
C GLY A 191 -2.57 -7.48 1.72
N ILE A 192 -2.60 -6.25 2.24
CA ILE A 192 -3.16 -5.08 1.54
C ILE A 192 -2.00 -4.14 1.19
N LEU A 193 -1.80 -3.83 -0.09
CA LEU A 193 -0.60 -3.13 -0.54
C LEU A 193 -0.85 -1.66 -0.92
N TRP A 194 -1.49 -1.38 -2.05
CA TRP A 194 -1.43 -0.05 -2.65
C TRP A 194 -2.57 0.87 -2.29
N GLY A 195 -3.67 0.35 -1.77
CA GLY A 195 -4.78 1.18 -1.35
C GLY A 195 -6.09 0.42 -1.18
N ILE A 196 -7.01 1.09 -0.52
CA ILE A 196 -8.39 0.66 -0.31
C ILE A 196 -9.32 1.77 -0.79
N ALA A 197 -10.58 1.45 -1.01
CA ALA A 197 -11.62 2.44 -1.27
C ALA A 197 -12.68 2.42 -0.17
N GLY A 198 -13.49 3.46 -0.10
CA GLY A 198 -14.56 3.52 0.89
C GLY A 198 -15.71 4.41 0.48
N HIS A 199 -16.93 4.01 0.83
CA HIS A 199 -18.17 4.73 0.55
C HIS A 199 -19.23 4.35 1.58
N ASP A 200 -19.99 5.32 2.07
CA ASP A 200 -21.13 5.14 2.99
C ASP A 200 -20.87 4.18 4.15
N GLY A 201 -19.77 4.40 4.86
CA GLY A 201 -19.43 3.59 6.04
C GLY A 201 -18.94 2.17 5.72
N VAL A 202 -18.64 1.86 4.46
CA VAL A 202 -18.08 0.58 4.02
C VAL A 202 -16.70 0.77 3.45
N ALA A 203 -15.74 -0.05 3.89
CA ALA A 203 -14.41 -0.14 3.30
C ALA A 203 -14.33 -1.32 2.30
N TYR A 204 -13.84 -1.06 1.10
CA TYR A 204 -13.62 -2.06 0.05
C TYR A 204 -12.13 -2.33 -0.08
N VAL A 205 -11.74 -3.54 0.24
CA VAL A 205 -10.34 -3.91 0.47
C VAL A 205 -9.93 -5.03 -0.47
N PRO A 206 -9.00 -4.76 -1.41
CA PRO A 206 -8.41 -5.81 -2.23
C PRO A 206 -7.37 -6.58 -1.42
N LEU A 207 -7.31 -7.89 -1.62
CA LEU A 207 -6.32 -8.75 -0.99
C LEU A 207 -5.28 -9.20 -2.02
N SER A 208 -4.01 -9.04 -1.69
CA SER A 208 -2.92 -9.61 -2.47
C SER A 208 -2.69 -11.08 -2.12
N ASP A 209 -2.09 -11.35 -0.99
CA ASP A 209 -1.60 -12.68 -0.58
C ASP A 209 -0.92 -13.44 -1.73
N MET A 210 -0.14 -12.70 -2.53
CA MET A 210 0.51 -13.24 -3.73
C MET A 210 1.53 -14.33 -3.37
N ASP A 211 1.32 -15.52 -3.89
CA ASP A 211 2.32 -16.60 -3.87
C ASP A 211 2.62 -17.09 -5.30
N ARG A 212 3.84 -16.82 -5.77
CA ARG A 212 4.27 -17.22 -7.13
C ARG A 212 4.40 -18.73 -7.31
N ARG A 213 4.49 -19.51 -6.21
CA ARG A 213 4.52 -20.96 -6.23
C ARG A 213 3.12 -21.57 -6.27
N GLN A 214 2.14 -20.79 -5.84
CA GLN A 214 0.72 -21.13 -5.86
C GLN A 214 -0.09 -19.98 -6.48
N PRO A 215 0.05 -19.74 -7.81
CA PRO A 215 -0.48 -18.55 -8.46
C PRO A 215 -2.01 -18.46 -8.44
N GLU A 216 -2.70 -19.52 -8.11
CA GLU A 216 -4.15 -19.56 -7.91
C GLU A 216 -4.57 -19.11 -6.50
N SER A 217 -3.61 -18.99 -5.56
CA SER A 217 -3.89 -18.58 -4.19
C SER A 217 -3.87 -17.07 -4.01
N GLY A 218 -4.47 -16.60 -2.92
CA GLY A 218 -4.60 -15.17 -2.63
C GLY A 218 -5.67 -14.49 -3.47
N GLY A 219 -5.67 -13.18 -3.47
CA GLY A 219 -6.64 -12.37 -4.22
C GLY A 219 -8.00 -12.25 -3.54
N GLY A 220 -8.87 -11.52 -4.22
CA GLY A 220 -10.25 -11.28 -3.79
C GLY A 220 -10.51 -9.86 -3.32
N LEU A 221 -11.79 -9.52 -3.27
CA LEU A 221 -12.28 -8.22 -2.81
C LEU A 221 -13.19 -8.43 -1.60
N PHE A 222 -12.99 -7.61 -0.58
CA PHE A 222 -13.73 -7.67 0.69
C PHE A 222 -14.46 -6.34 0.92
N ALA A 223 -15.68 -6.41 1.45
CA ALA A 223 -16.34 -5.25 2.02
C ALA A 223 -16.45 -5.40 3.53
N LEU A 224 -16.03 -4.37 4.26
CA LEU A 224 -16.06 -4.33 5.70
C LEU A 224 -16.89 -3.14 6.18
N ASP A 225 -17.76 -3.37 7.16
CA ASP A 225 -18.41 -2.31 7.90
C ASP A 225 -17.38 -1.48 8.67
N ALA A 226 -17.28 -0.20 8.37
CA ALA A 226 -16.24 0.67 8.93
C ALA A 226 -16.40 0.93 10.42
N ALA A 227 -17.62 0.82 10.96
CA ALA A 227 -17.87 1.03 12.39
C ALA A 227 -17.39 -0.14 13.24
N THR A 228 -17.47 -1.37 12.71
CA THR A 228 -17.29 -2.60 13.49
C THR A 228 -16.19 -3.52 12.99
N GLY A 229 -15.72 -3.35 11.76
CA GLY A 229 -14.78 -4.24 11.09
C GLY A 229 -15.39 -5.57 10.62
N LYS A 230 -16.71 -5.72 10.71
CA LYS A 230 -17.40 -6.94 10.27
C LYS A 230 -17.31 -7.07 8.75
N ILE A 231 -16.93 -8.24 8.25
CA ILE A 231 -16.98 -8.54 6.83
C ILE A 231 -18.46 -8.66 6.41
N LEU A 232 -18.88 -7.81 5.47
CA LEU A 232 -20.22 -7.79 4.93
C LEU A 232 -20.36 -8.79 3.78
N TRP A 233 -19.38 -8.82 2.90
CA TRP A 233 -19.27 -9.81 1.84
C TRP A 233 -17.79 -10.01 1.43
N THR A 234 -17.54 -11.13 0.77
CA THR A 234 -16.26 -11.48 0.17
C THR A 234 -16.48 -12.03 -1.22
N THR A 235 -15.72 -11.53 -2.19
CA THR A 235 -15.69 -12.08 -3.55
C THR A 235 -14.31 -12.70 -3.77
N PRO A 236 -14.19 -14.04 -3.78
CA PRO A 236 -12.94 -14.71 -4.09
C PRO A 236 -12.55 -14.41 -5.55
N PRO A 237 -11.26 -14.43 -5.89
CA PRO A 237 -10.83 -14.21 -7.27
C PRO A 237 -11.34 -15.35 -8.17
N PRO A 238 -11.75 -15.08 -9.40
CA PRO A 238 -11.91 -16.11 -10.41
C PRO A 238 -10.56 -16.84 -10.64
N LYS A 239 -10.63 -18.08 -11.12
CA LYS A 239 -9.42 -18.81 -11.52
C LYS A 239 -8.73 -18.05 -12.65
N PRO A 240 -7.43 -17.67 -12.52
CA PRO A 240 -6.73 -16.94 -13.56
C PRO A 240 -6.68 -17.70 -14.90
N SER A 241 -7.06 -17.05 -15.99
CA SER A 241 -6.98 -17.63 -17.34
C SER A 241 -5.53 -17.70 -17.86
N CYS A 242 -4.64 -16.87 -17.32
CA CYS A 242 -3.24 -16.74 -17.70
C CYS A 242 -2.30 -17.74 -17.00
N LEU A 243 -2.79 -18.72 -16.27
CA LEU A 243 -1.96 -19.67 -15.53
C LEU A 243 -0.89 -20.30 -16.42
N GLY A 244 0.36 -20.32 -15.93
CA GLY A 244 1.52 -20.74 -16.69
C GLY A 244 2.29 -19.60 -17.37
N GLN A 245 1.73 -18.41 -17.49
CA GLN A 245 2.48 -17.25 -17.93
C GLN A 245 3.28 -16.62 -16.77
N PRO A 246 4.53 -16.19 -17.00
CA PRO A 246 5.32 -15.52 -15.97
C PRO A 246 4.62 -14.27 -15.43
N GLY A 247 4.49 -14.18 -14.11
CA GLY A 247 3.85 -13.04 -13.45
C GLY A 247 2.33 -13.14 -13.29
N CYS A 248 1.69 -14.16 -13.85
CA CYS A 248 0.26 -14.42 -13.65
C CYS A 248 -0.01 -14.93 -12.23
N THR A 249 -0.89 -14.27 -11.49
CA THR A 249 -1.43 -14.75 -10.21
C THR A 249 -2.85 -14.23 -9.98
N ALA A 250 -3.57 -14.83 -9.05
CA ALA A 250 -4.89 -14.38 -8.62
C ALA A 250 -4.87 -13.14 -7.72
N ALA A 251 -3.70 -12.70 -7.29
CA ALA A 251 -3.52 -11.60 -6.35
C ALA A 251 -4.16 -10.29 -6.84
N GLN A 252 -4.72 -9.53 -5.92
CA GLN A 252 -5.35 -8.24 -6.19
C GLN A 252 -4.62 -7.14 -5.42
N LEU A 253 -3.62 -6.54 -6.07
CA LEU A 253 -2.73 -5.55 -5.46
C LEU A 253 -3.21 -4.12 -5.66
N ALA A 254 -3.74 -3.83 -6.87
CA ALA A 254 -4.11 -2.48 -7.26
C ALA A 254 -5.23 -1.93 -6.38
N PRO A 255 -5.17 -0.65 -5.99
CA PRO A 255 -6.27 -0.02 -5.26
C PRO A 255 -7.52 0.02 -6.13
N PRO A 256 -8.71 -0.20 -5.55
CA PRO A 256 -9.96 -0.06 -6.28
C PRO A 256 -10.36 1.41 -6.42
N SER A 257 -11.17 1.71 -7.43
CA SER A 257 -11.89 2.97 -7.57
C SER A 257 -13.38 2.69 -7.69
N LEU A 258 -14.21 3.65 -7.32
CA LEU A 258 -15.65 3.43 -7.28
C LEU A 258 -16.45 4.62 -7.82
N ILE A 259 -17.61 4.31 -8.32
CA ILE A 259 -18.74 5.21 -8.55
C ILE A 259 -19.94 4.63 -7.81
N ASP A 260 -21.04 5.38 -7.72
CA ASP A 260 -22.25 4.89 -7.07
C ASP A 260 -22.69 3.53 -7.65
N GLY A 261 -22.76 2.53 -6.76
CA GLY A 261 -23.18 1.17 -7.08
C GLY A 261 -22.10 0.25 -7.66
N VAL A 262 -20.93 0.74 -8.10
CA VAL A 262 -19.90 -0.09 -8.76
C VAL A 262 -18.50 0.19 -8.25
N ILE A 263 -17.76 -0.89 -8.00
CA ILE A 263 -16.34 -0.87 -7.67
C ILE A 263 -15.55 -1.41 -8.86
N PHE A 264 -14.55 -0.67 -9.32
CA PHE A 264 -13.60 -1.14 -10.33
C PHE A 264 -12.28 -1.54 -9.67
N ALA A 265 -11.85 -2.77 -9.92
CA ALA A 265 -10.58 -3.27 -9.38
C ALA A 265 -9.88 -4.15 -10.41
N GLY A 266 -8.58 -3.91 -10.56
CA GLY A 266 -7.70 -4.71 -11.39
C GLY A 266 -6.97 -5.77 -10.58
N SER A 267 -6.57 -6.86 -11.23
CA SER A 267 -5.84 -7.95 -10.59
C SER A 267 -4.63 -8.43 -11.40
N MET A 268 -3.80 -9.24 -10.78
CA MET A 268 -2.53 -9.70 -11.38
C MET A 268 -2.75 -10.71 -12.51
N ASP A 269 -3.96 -11.25 -12.66
CA ASP A 269 -4.36 -12.08 -13.80
C ASP A 269 -4.63 -11.27 -15.08
N GLY A 270 -4.49 -9.93 -15.01
CA GLY A 270 -4.69 -9.03 -16.14
C GLY A 270 -6.15 -8.68 -16.41
N HIS A 271 -7.05 -9.00 -15.50
CA HIS A 271 -8.46 -8.64 -15.60
C HIS A 271 -8.79 -7.38 -14.82
N LEU A 272 -9.53 -6.46 -15.43
CA LEU A 272 -10.18 -5.34 -14.78
C LEU A 272 -11.66 -5.70 -14.59
N ARG A 273 -12.10 -5.71 -13.33
CA ARG A 273 -13.48 -6.14 -12.99
C ARG A 273 -14.28 -5.02 -12.37
N GLY A 274 -15.56 -4.98 -12.75
CA GLY A 274 -16.61 -4.19 -12.10
C GLY A 274 -17.41 -5.07 -11.14
N TYR A 275 -17.49 -4.64 -9.88
CA TYR A 275 -18.21 -5.35 -8.82
C TYR A 275 -19.44 -4.54 -8.40
N GLU A 276 -20.57 -5.19 -8.22
CA GLU A 276 -21.74 -4.60 -7.60
C GLU A 276 -21.42 -4.28 -6.13
N MET A 277 -21.54 -3.02 -5.75
CA MET A 277 -21.09 -2.52 -4.45
C MET A 277 -21.82 -3.19 -3.27
N ALA A 278 -23.09 -3.50 -3.44
CA ALA A 278 -23.93 -4.07 -2.38
C ALA A 278 -23.63 -5.55 -2.09
N THR A 279 -23.20 -6.33 -3.07
CA THR A 279 -23.10 -7.79 -2.96
C THR A 279 -21.71 -8.35 -3.27
N GLY A 280 -20.86 -7.56 -3.91
CA GLY A 280 -19.57 -8.00 -4.43
C GLY A 280 -19.66 -8.85 -5.70
N ARG A 281 -20.85 -9.03 -6.27
CA ARG A 281 -21.03 -9.80 -7.51
C ARG A 281 -20.28 -9.13 -8.67
N ILE A 282 -19.49 -9.89 -9.42
CA ILE A 282 -18.84 -9.40 -10.64
C ILE A 282 -19.92 -9.17 -11.70
N ILE A 283 -20.06 -7.92 -12.14
CA ILE A 283 -21.06 -7.47 -13.13
C ILE A 283 -20.43 -7.10 -14.47
N TRP A 284 -19.10 -6.92 -14.48
CA TRP A 284 -18.34 -6.64 -15.67
C TRP A 284 -16.93 -7.20 -15.51
N ASP A 285 -16.35 -7.76 -16.56
CA ASP A 285 -15.02 -8.35 -16.58
C ASP A 285 -14.36 -8.09 -17.93
N PHE A 286 -13.17 -7.48 -17.92
CA PHE A 286 -12.42 -7.13 -19.10
C PHE A 286 -11.01 -7.74 -19.01
N ASP A 287 -10.70 -8.61 -19.98
CA ASP A 287 -9.35 -9.17 -20.13
C ASP A 287 -8.44 -8.19 -20.86
N ALA A 288 -7.46 -7.67 -20.16
CA ALA A 288 -6.46 -6.75 -20.71
C ALA A 288 -5.18 -7.47 -21.21
N THR A 289 -5.10 -8.79 -21.15
CA THR A 289 -3.88 -9.55 -21.53
C THR A 289 -3.68 -9.69 -23.04
N GLN A 290 -4.34 -8.88 -23.82
CA GLN A 290 -4.33 -8.89 -25.29
C GLN A 290 -3.58 -7.71 -25.89
N SER A 291 -3.39 -7.77 -27.21
CA SER A 291 -2.84 -6.66 -27.99
C SER A 291 -3.93 -5.64 -28.34
N PHE A 292 -3.55 -4.38 -28.30
CA PHE A 292 -4.46 -3.26 -28.58
C PHE A 292 -3.93 -2.39 -29.72
N PRO A 293 -4.77 -1.98 -30.67
CA PRO A 293 -4.45 -0.86 -31.55
C PRO A 293 -4.45 0.42 -30.71
N THR A 294 -3.46 1.27 -30.91
CA THR A 294 -3.37 2.55 -30.21
C THR A 294 -3.70 3.72 -31.12
N THR A 295 -4.03 4.85 -30.54
CA THR A 295 -4.36 6.08 -31.29
C THR A 295 -3.17 6.69 -32.01
N ASP A 296 -1.95 6.35 -31.61
CA ASP A 296 -0.70 6.80 -32.22
C ASP A 296 -0.07 5.78 -33.18
N GLY A 297 -0.72 4.62 -33.38
CA GLY A 297 -0.28 3.56 -34.29
C GLY A 297 0.83 2.66 -33.73
N VAL A 298 1.25 2.84 -32.50
CA VAL A 298 2.21 1.95 -31.82
C VAL A 298 1.48 0.69 -31.36
N GLN A 299 2.08 -0.49 -31.60
CA GLN A 299 1.53 -1.74 -31.07
C GLN A 299 1.67 -1.77 -29.53
N ALA A 300 0.56 -1.92 -28.83
CA ALA A 300 0.54 -2.03 -27.38
C ALA A 300 -0.03 -3.39 -26.93
N ASN A 301 0.47 -3.88 -25.82
CA ASN A 301 -0.01 -5.09 -25.16
C ASN A 301 -0.39 -4.75 -23.72
N GLY A 302 -1.46 -5.34 -23.25
CA GLY A 302 -1.80 -5.27 -21.82
C GLY A 302 -1.14 -6.40 -21.02
N GLY A 303 -1.30 -6.34 -19.72
CA GLY A 303 -0.76 -7.29 -18.75
C GLY A 303 -1.44 -7.12 -17.40
N SER A 304 -0.73 -7.37 -16.31
CA SER A 304 -1.28 -7.30 -14.96
C SER A 304 -1.60 -5.86 -14.51
N PHE A 305 -2.55 -5.76 -13.58
CA PHE A 305 -2.84 -4.54 -12.82
C PHE A 305 -2.18 -4.66 -11.44
N SER A 306 -1.10 -3.91 -11.20
CA SER A 306 -0.28 -4.11 -9.99
C SER A 306 -0.33 -2.94 -9.00
N ALA A 307 0.24 -1.78 -9.33
CA ALA A 307 0.44 -0.70 -8.37
C ALA A 307 -0.57 0.44 -8.52
N THR A 308 -1.02 0.72 -9.74
CA THR A 308 -1.94 1.82 -10.03
C THR A 308 -3.36 1.30 -10.20
N GLY A 309 -4.29 1.88 -9.43
CA GLY A 309 -5.71 1.63 -9.60
C GLY A 309 -6.33 2.40 -10.77
N PRO A 310 -7.56 2.07 -11.12
CA PRO A 310 -8.32 2.81 -12.12
C PRO A 310 -8.54 4.27 -11.67
N THR A 311 -8.52 5.19 -12.63
CA THR A 311 -8.87 6.60 -12.42
C THR A 311 -10.16 6.92 -13.15
N ILE A 312 -11.13 7.52 -12.46
CA ILE A 312 -12.43 7.90 -13.03
C ILE A 312 -12.49 9.42 -13.13
N ALA A 313 -12.62 9.92 -14.33
CA ALA A 313 -12.70 11.35 -14.59
C ALA A 313 -13.48 11.64 -15.87
N GLY A 314 -14.33 12.70 -15.87
CA GLY A 314 -15.05 13.16 -17.06
C GLY A 314 -15.95 12.10 -17.72
N GLY A 315 -16.53 11.19 -16.93
CA GLY A 315 -17.36 10.09 -17.44
C GLY A 315 -16.57 8.93 -18.06
N MET A 316 -15.25 8.92 -17.87
CA MET A 316 -14.34 7.90 -18.40
C MET A 316 -13.65 7.15 -17.27
N LEU A 317 -13.32 5.89 -17.50
CA LEU A 317 -12.46 5.07 -16.66
C LEU A 317 -11.11 4.85 -17.37
N TYR A 318 -10.03 5.23 -16.73
CA TYR A 318 -8.67 5.09 -17.24
C TYR A 318 -7.88 4.12 -16.38
N VAL A 319 -7.10 3.23 -16.98
CA VAL A 319 -6.23 2.32 -16.24
C VAL A 319 -5.02 1.91 -17.04
N ASN A 320 -3.85 1.90 -16.39
CA ASN A 320 -2.61 1.34 -16.94
C ASN A 320 -2.63 -0.18 -16.83
N SER A 321 -2.26 -0.89 -17.88
CA SER A 321 -2.13 -2.34 -17.87
C SER A 321 -0.73 -2.77 -18.25
N GLY A 322 -0.14 -3.64 -17.44
CA GLY A 322 1.21 -4.20 -17.63
C GLY A 322 2.36 -3.37 -17.09
N TYR A 323 2.09 -2.29 -16.36
CA TYR A 323 3.11 -1.47 -15.70
C TYR A 323 3.31 -1.95 -14.24
N GLY A 324 4.57 -1.89 -13.75
CA GLY A 324 4.86 -2.11 -12.34
C GLY A 324 5.74 -3.31 -11.97
N GLY A 325 6.23 -4.10 -12.93
CA GLY A 325 7.33 -5.07 -12.73
C GLY A 325 7.02 -6.31 -11.86
N GLN A 326 5.85 -6.41 -11.23
CA GLN A 326 5.50 -7.53 -10.34
C GLN A 326 4.69 -8.64 -11.04
N GLY A 327 4.07 -8.35 -12.18
CA GLY A 327 3.17 -9.24 -12.91
C GLY A 327 3.54 -9.39 -14.38
N MET A 328 2.56 -9.75 -15.19
CA MET A 328 2.69 -9.79 -16.65
C MET A 328 2.91 -8.39 -17.19
N SER A 329 3.96 -8.23 -18.01
CA SER A 329 4.34 -6.95 -18.58
C SER A 329 3.41 -6.50 -19.70
N GLY A 330 3.22 -5.20 -19.83
CA GLY A 330 2.48 -4.54 -20.89
C GLY A 330 2.86 -3.05 -20.97
N ASN A 331 2.21 -2.31 -21.86
CA ASN A 331 2.54 -0.91 -22.13
C ASN A 331 1.33 -0.10 -22.60
N VAL A 332 0.13 -0.43 -22.15
CA VAL A 332 -1.10 0.22 -22.62
C VAL A 332 -1.79 1.02 -21.51
N LEU A 333 -2.26 2.22 -21.87
CA LEU A 333 -3.27 2.96 -21.11
C LEU A 333 -4.63 2.70 -21.77
N LEU A 334 -5.52 2.05 -21.05
CA LEU A 334 -6.87 1.77 -21.47
C LEU A 334 -7.82 2.88 -21.02
N ALA A 335 -8.76 3.25 -21.87
CA ALA A 335 -9.81 4.21 -21.58
C ALA A 335 -11.18 3.64 -21.96
N PHE A 336 -12.10 3.65 -21.01
CA PHE A 336 -13.47 3.14 -21.20
C PHE A 336 -14.47 4.28 -21.02
N SER A 337 -15.49 4.34 -21.88
CA SER A 337 -16.63 5.24 -21.73
C SER A 337 -17.92 4.43 -21.50
N ALA A 338 -18.83 4.96 -20.71
CA ALA A 338 -20.22 4.49 -20.74
C ALA A 338 -20.79 4.85 -22.12
N LYS A 339 -21.50 3.90 -22.74
CA LYS A 339 -22.24 4.12 -23.98
C LYS A 339 -23.59 4.74 -23.68
#